data_28e7e40047545854ec3e92fecbb56efe
#
_entry.id   28e7e40047545854ec3e92fecbb56efe
#
_cell.length_a   1.000
_cell.length_b   1.000
_cell.length_c   1.000
_cell.angle_alpha   90.00
_cell.angle_beta   90.00
_cell.angle_gamma   90.00
#
_symmetry.space_group_name_H-M   'P 1'
#
loop_
_entity.id
_entity.type
_entity.pdbx_description
1 polymer ?
#
loop_
_entity_poly.entity_id
_entity_poly.type
_entity_poly.pdbx_seq_one_letter_code
_entity_poly.pdbx_strand_id
1 'polypeptide(L)'
;MKKKKHIEDFNMSEPEFLISILNRHNDWATIICLIGGGQEINKGESAGIYGWFDSLRNNYPNWDIYVSDKITDDEYSKGHNFAEMTKNMNVNIIEDLHLAVSLRSFRSENVSNFVKALLDVDIDTAKRLYEQFNNDYPVFVTRNLHKAKLWVRSQAKGSQRYGLTASSGAKRLRKYGIWVQNKIEATNWFLNGKNDVRSSFHLEETATEFDIQGLELDWTIVCWDADLRFENGDFKHLKFVGTKWQNIKSADNILYLKNAYRVLLTRARQGFVIFVPTGDETDMTAKPEYYDGIYRYLKSVGIKELE
;
A
#
# COMPACT_ATOMS: atom_id res chain seq x y z
N MET A 1 -3.72 3.56 21.15
CA MET A 1 -4.32 4.80 21.74
C MET A 1 -3.54 5.38 22.93
N LYS A 2 -3.01 4.59 23.87
CA LYS A 2 -2.20 5.11 25.03
C LYS A 2 -1.13 6.14 24.62
N LYS A 3 -0.35 5.90 23.57
CA LYS A 3 0.73 6.82 23.13
C LYS A 3 0.28 8.05 22.34
N LYS A 4 -0.92 8.05 21.73
CA LYS A 4 -1.40 9.17 20.90
C LYS A 4 -2.34 10.15 21.61
N LYS A 5 -2.99 9.74 22.73
CA LYS A 5 -4.01 10.57 23.42
C LYS A 5 -3.79 10.74 24.91
N HIS A 6 -2.65 10.33 25.50
CA HIS A 6 -2.32 10.47 26.93
C HIS A 6 -3.41 10.00 27.91
N ILE A 7 -4.19 8.96 27.55
CA ILE A 7 -5.17 8.35 28.42
C ILE A 7 -4.48 7.17 29.12
N GLU A 8 -4.10 7.34 30.36
CA GLU A 8 -3.25 6.39 31.11
C GLU A 8 -3.91 5.03 31.36
N ASP A 9 -5.24 4.94 31.44
CA ASP A 9 -5.98 3.72 31.78
C ASP A 9 -6.69 3.03 30.60
N PHE A 10 -6.38 3.40 29.36
CA PHE A 10 -7.00 2.78 28.19
C PHE A 10 -6.32 1.46 27.81
N ASN A 11 -6.97 0.32 28.16
CA ASN A 11 -6.44 -1.03 27.93
C ASN A 11 -7.15 -1.80 26.81
N MET A 12 -8.18 -1.22 26.17
CA MET A 12 -8.93 -1.87 25.10
C MET A 12 -8.16 -1.86 23.78
N SER A 13 -8.33 -2.91 22.97
CA SER A 13 -7.96 -2.91 21.57
C SER A 13 -8.87 -1.93 20.79
N GLU A 14 -8.49 -1.55 19.57
CA GLU A 14 -9.33 -0.67 18.75
C GLU A 14 -10.67 -1.32 18.37
N PRO A 15 -10.72 -2.59 17.91
CA PRO A 15 -11.98 -3.30 17.72
C PRO A 15 -12.84 -3.37 18.98
N GLU A 16 -12.24 -3.72 20.11
CA GLU A 16 -12.94 -3.80 21.39
C GLU A 16 -13.57 -2.47 21.78
N PHE A 17 -12.85 -1.37 21.61
CA PHE A 17 -13.36 -0.04 21.90
C PHE A 17 -14.54 0.33 21.01
N LEU A 18 -14.45 0.08 19.70
CA LEU A 18 -15.54 0.37 18.76
C LEU A 18 -16.80 -0.44 19.08
N ILE A 19 -16.64 -1.74 19.35
CA ILE A 19 -17.77 -2.60 19.76
C ILE A 19 -18.36 -2.10 21.09
N SER A 20 -17.53 -1.70 22.05
CA SER A 20 -18.00 -1.22 23.37
C SER A 20 -18.92 0.00 23.27
N ILE A 21 -18.70 0.87 22.28
CA ILE A 21 -19.53 2.05 22.08
C ILE A 21 -20.94 1.64 21.68
N LEU A 22 -21.07 0.73 20.72
CA LEU A 22 -22.37 0.29 20.21
C LEU A 22 -23.06 -0.73 21.13
N ASN A 23 -22.30 -1.49 21.91
CA ASN A 23 -22.83 -2.40 22.91
C ASN A 23 -23.53 -1.71 24.10
N ARG A 24 -23.55 -0.37 24.12
CA ARG A 24 -24.31 0.43 25.11
C ARG A 24 -25.80 0.52 24.78
N HIS A 25 -26.19 0.20 23.55
CA HIS A 25 -27.58 0.15 23.16
C HIS A 25 -28.24 -1.12 23.69
N ASN A 26 -29.41 -0.95 24.34
CA ASN A 26 -30.10 -2.07 25.00
C ASN A 26 -30.94 -2.92 24.03
N ASP A 27 -31.47 -2.30 22.96
CA ASP A 27 -32.39 -2.98 22.04
C ASP A 27 -31.64 -3.64 20.88
N TRP A 28 -30.95 -2.83 20.07
CA TRP A 28 -30.16 -3.33 18.94
C TRP A 28 -29.07 -2.34 18.51
N ALA A 29 -28.04 -2.87 17.91
CA ALA A 29 -27.03 -2.10 17.22
C ALA A 29 -26.43 -2.92 16.07
N THR A 30 -25.98 -2.27 15.03
CA THR A 30 -25.32 -2.91 13.88
C THR A 30 -23.95 -2.25 13.64
N ILE A 31 -22.93 -3.07 13.43
CA ILE A 31 -21.59 -2.63 13.02
C ILE A 31 -21.31 -3.24 11.65
N ILE A 32 -21.01 -2.42 10.67
CA ILE A 32 -20.58 -2.86 9.34
C ILE A 32 -19.10 -2.57 9.20
N CYS A 33 -18.28 -3.64 9.10
CA CYS A 33 -16.85 -3.55 8.92
C CYS A 33 -16.49 -3.87 7.48
N LEU A 34 -15.94 -2.92 6.74
CA LEU A 34 -15.34 -3.15 5.43
C LEU A 34 -13.90 -3.60 5.61
N ILE A 35 -13.61 -4.84 5.23
CA ILE A 35 -12.29 -5.45 5.42
C ILE A 35 -11.70 -5.78 4.07
N GLY A 36 -10.48 -5.28 3.83
CA GLY A 36 -9.67 -5.60 2.66
C GLY A 36 -8.36 -6.24 3.09
N GLY A 37 -7.97 -7.34 2.45
CA GLY A 37 -6.67 -7.96 2.70
C GLY A 37 -5.52 -7.23 1.97
N GLY A 38 -4.30 -7.35 2.51
CA GLY A 38 -3.07 -6.93 1.83
C GLY A 38 -2.83 -5.43 1.68
N GLN A 39 -3.60 -4.56 2.32
CA GLN A 39 -3.44 -3.10 2.29
C GLN A 39 -3.22 -2.50 3.69
N GLU A 40 -2.95 -3.32 4.69
CA GLU A 40 -2.65 -2.85 6.05
C GLU A 40 -1.30 -2.16 6.06
N ILE A 41 -1.32 -0.85 6.32
CA ILE A 41 -0.11 0.00 6.40
C ILE A 41 0.06 0.64 7.79
N ASN A 42 -0.94 0.51 8.67
CA ASN A 42 -0.94 1.10 9.99
C ASN A 42 -0.67 0.06 11.09
N LYS A 43 0.04 0.48 12.14
CA LYS A 43 0.33 -0.37 13.30
C LYS A 43 -0.92 -0.83 14.08
N GLY A 44 -2.04 -0.14 13.95
CA GLY A 44 -3.32 -0.52 14.56
C GLY A 44 -4.03 -1.67 13.83
N GLU A 45 -3.65 -1.93 12.58
CA GLU A 45 -4.27 -2.91 11.70
C GLU A 45 -3.57 -4.28 11.74
N SER A 46 -2.50 -4.43 12.51
CA SER A 46 -1.69 -5.66 12.58
C SER A 46 -2.48 -6.90 13.01
N ALA A 47 -3.47 -6.72 13.88
CA ALA A 47 -4.36 -7.79 14.30
C ALA A 47 -5.35 -8.22 13.20
N GLY A 48 -5.55 -7.38 12.17
CA GLY A 48 -6.47 -7.66 11.08
C GLY A 48 -7.85 -8.07 11.60
N ILE A 49 -8.51 -8.98 10.88
CA ILE A 49 -9.82 -9.51 11.27
C ILE A 49 -9.76 -10.32 12.57
N TYR A 50 -8.60 -10.91 12.89
CA TYR A 50 -8.41 -11.66 14.12
C TYR A 50 -8.70 -10.83 15.38
N GLY A 51 -8.26 -9.57 15.41
CA GLY A 51 -8.54 -8.68 16.54
C GLY A 51 -10.02 -8.40 16.77
N TRP A 52 -10.82 -8.39 15.70
CA TRP A 52 -12.28 -8.28 15.79
C TRP A 52 -12.91 -9.53 16.39
N PHE A 53 -12.56 -10.71 15.89
CA PHE A 53 -13.07 -11.98 16.43
C PHE A 53 -12.62 -12.23 17.85
N ASP A 54 -11.37 -11.88 18.20
CA ASP A 54 -10.86 -12.02 19.55
C ASP A 54 -11.63 -11.13 20.55
N SER A 55 -11.91 -9.88 20.17
CA SER A 55 -12.71 -8.95 20.96
C SER A 55 -14.15 -9.43 21.13
N LEU A 56 -14.78 -9.91 20.04
CA LEU A 56 -16.15 -10.46 20.09
C LEU A 56 -16.20 -11.68 20.99
N ARG A 57 -15.31 -12.65 20.80
CA ARG A 57 -15.29 -13.90 21.57
C ARG A 57 -15.12 -13.67 23.08
N ASN A 58 -14.21 -12.78 23.44
CA ASN A 58 -13.83 -12.61 24.85
C ASN A 58 -14.75 -11.66 25.61
N ASN A 59 -15.29 -10.63 24.95
CA ASN A 59 -15.99 -9.54 25.64
C ASN A 59 -17.45 -9.36 25.18
N TYR A 60 -17.80 -9.82 23.97
CA TYR A 60 -19.13 -9.57 23.35
C TYR A 60 -19.70 -10.81 22.66
N PRO A 61 -19.80 -11.98 23.33
CA PRO A 61 -20.21 -13.24 22.70
C PRO A 61 -21.67 -13.26 22.24
N ASN A 62 -22.47 -12.29 22.67
CA ASN A 62 -23.91 -12.22 22.34
C ASN A 62 -24.19 -11.55 20.96
N TRP A 63 -23.15 -11.06 20.28
CA TRP A 63 -23.35 -10.47 18.96
C TRP A 63 -23.49 -11.54 17.89
N ASP A 64 -24.47 -11.37 17.01
CA ASP A 64 -24.59 -12.16 15.79
C ASP A 64 -23.62 -11.65 14.75
N ILE A 65 -22.82 -12.55 14.18
CA ILE A 65 -21.74 -12.22 13.26
C ILE A 65 -22.12 -12.71 11.87
N TYR A 66 -22.01 -11.84 10.87
CA TYR A 66 -22.25 -12.14 9.47
C TYR A 66 -20.97 -11.89 8.68
N VAL A 67 -20.50 -12.90 7.95
CA VAL A 67 -19.23 -12.84 7.20
C VAL A 67 -19.38 -13.40 5.79
N SER A 68 -18.51 -12.93 4.89
CA SER A 68 -18.37 -13.52 3.57
C SER A 68 -17.78 -14.93 3.65
N ASP A 69 -18.11 -15.79 2.68
CA ASP A 69 -17.49 -17.11 2.48
C ASP A 69 -15.96 -17.03 2.25
N LYS A 70 -15.45 -15.89 1.72
CA LYS A 70 -14.03 -15.65 1.47
C LYS A 70 -13.21 -15.37 2.72
N ILE A 71 -13.85 -15.25 3.86
CA ILE A 71 -13.16 -14.98 5.14
C ILE A 71 -12.12 -16.04 5.50
N THR A 72 -12.26 -17.25 4.95
CA THR A 72 -11.35 -18.38 5.18
C THR A 72 -10.10 -18.34 4.31
N ASP A 73 -10.06 -17.49 3.28
CA ASP A 73 -8.90 -17.36 2.40
C ASP A 73 -7.68 -16.85 3.20
N ASP A 74 -6.49 -17.32 2.85
CA ASP A 74 -5.23 -17.02 3.57
C ASP A 74 -4.95 -15.51 3.67
N GLU A 75 -5.43 -14.73 2.70
CA GLU A 75 -5.30 -13.28 2.68
C GLU A 75 -5.98 -12.62 3.89
N TYR A 76 -7.12 -13.15 4.35
CA TYR A 76 -7.87 -12.65 5.49
C TYR A 76 -7.49 -13.36 6.79
N SER A 77 -7.33 -14.69 6.72
CA SER A 77 -7.08 -15.53 7.90
C SER A 77 -5.67 -15.40 8.45
N LYS A 78 -4.69 -14.98 7.61
CA LYS A 78 -3.26 -14.86 7.97
C LYS A 78 -2.71 -16.12 8.66
N GLY A 79 -3.17 -17.30 8.24
CA GLY A 79 -2.79 -18.59 8.83
C GLY A 79 -3.53 -18.98 10.11
N HIS A 80 -4.49 -18.18 10.57
CA HIS A 80 -5.36 -18.57 11.67
C HIS A 80 -6.49 -19.48 11.20
N ASN A 81 -6.85 -20.46 12.00
CA ASN A 81 -7.99 -21.34 11.70
C ASN A 81 -9.31 -20.62 12.02
N PHE A 82 -10.14 -20.42 10.99
CA PHE A 82 -11.42 -19.73 11.14
C PHE A 82 -12.34 -20.38 12.17
N ALA A 83 -12.42 -21.72 12.20
CA ALA A 83 -13.25 -22.44 13.16
C ALA A 83 -12.79 -22.24 14.62
N GLU A 84 -11.49 -22.09 14.82
CA GLU A 84 -10.95 -21.77 16.15
C GLU A 84 -11.22 -20.32 16.53
N MET A 85 -11.10 -19.40 15.59
CA MET A 85 -11.38 -17.97 15.82
C MET A 85 -12.83 -17.73 16.24
N THR A 86 -13.76 -18.47 15.64
CA THR A 86 -15.21 -18.29 15.79
C THR A 86 -15.86 -19.26 16.79
N LYS A 87 -15.07 -20.02 17.50
CA LYS A 87 -15.56 -21.00 18.48
C LYS A 87 -16.45 -20.35 19.53
N ASN A 88 -17.65 -20.93 19.75
CA ASN A 88 -18.68 -20.44 20.70
C ASN A 88 -19.30 -19.08 20.33
N MET A 89 -19.22 -18.66 19.06
CA MET A 89 -19.90 -17.46 18.56
C MET A 89 -21.00 -17.84 17.57
N ASN A 90 -22.01 -16.99 17.44
CA ASN A 90 -23.04 -17.16 16.42
C ASN A 90 -22.58 -16.50 15.12
N VAL A 91 -22.06 -17.33 14.19
CA VAL A 91 -21.50 -16.87 12.91
C VAL A 91 -22.31 -17.39 11.76
N ASN A 92 -22.73 -16.48 10.91
CA ASN A 92 -23.48 -16.72 9.69
C ASN A 92 -22.61 -16.41 8.47
N ILE A 93 -22.38 -17.38 7.60
CA ILE A 93 -21.64 -17.20 6.36
C ILE A 93 -22.62 -16.86 5.25
N ILE A 94 -22.41 -15.73 4.57
CA ILE A 94 -23.27 -15.21 3.49
C ILE A 94 -22.37 -14.82 2.32
N GLU A 95 -22.55 -15.49 1.17
CA GLU A 95 -21.77 -15.24 -0.06
C GLU A 95 -21.92 -13.79 -0.55
N ASP A 96 -23.13 -13.21 -0.46
CA ASP A 96 -23.42 -11.85 -0.91
C ASP A 96 -22.68 -10.76 -0.12
N LEU A 97 -22.06 -11.10 1.00
CA LEU A 97 -21.21 -10.16 1.75
C LEU A 97 -19.81 -10.02 1.17
N HIS A 98 -19.46 -10.82 0.15
CA HIS A 98 -18.22 -10.62 -0.58
C HIS A 98 -18.38 -9.50 -1.60
N LEU A 99 -17.58 -8.43 -1.46
CA LEU A 99 -17.54 -7.35 -2.43
C LEU A 99 -16.74 -7.78 -3.67
N ALA A 100 -17.29 -8.72 -4.45
CA ALA A 100 -16.66 -9.30 -5.61
C ALA A 100 -16.55 -8.31 -6.79
N VAL A 101 -17.48 -7.35 -6.86
CA VAL A 101 -17.51 -6.39 -7.97
C VAL A 101 -16.50 -5.26 -7.68
N SER A 102 -15.35 -5.34 -8.29
CA SER A 102 -14.44 -4.22 -8.33
C SER A 102 -15.07 -3.10 -9.17
N LEU A 103 -15.32 -1.93 -8.56
CA LEU A 103 -15.61 -0.70 -9.31
C LEU A 103 -14.40 -0.24 -10.12
N ARG A 104 -13.24 -0.83 -9.87
CA ARG A 104 -12.04 -0.70 -10.68
C ARG A 104 -12.23 -1.50 -11.96
N SER A 105 -11.71 -1.01 -13.06
CA SER A 105 -11.77 -1.72 -14.35
C SER A 105 -11.12 -3.11 -14.22
N PHE A 106 -11.54 -4.08 -15.07
CA PHE A 106 -10.90 -5.39 -15.22
C PHE A 106 -9.36 -5.32 -15.33
N ARG A 107 -8.85 -4.20 -15.83
CA ARG A 107 -7.41 -3.90 -15.89
C ARG A 107 -6.75 -3.84 -14.51
N SER A 108 -7.46 -3.38 -13.50
CA SER A 108 -6.89 -3.21 -12.16
C SER A 108 -6.71 -4.53 -11.40
N GLU A 109 -7.48 -5.55 -11.71
CA GLU A 109 -7.31 -6.88 -11.12
C GLU A 109 -6.01 -7.54 -11.61
N ASN A 110 -5.76 -7.51 -12.93
CA ASN A 110 -4.51 -8.01 -13.50
C ASN A 110 -3.29 -7.26 -12.97
N VAL A 111 -3.39 -5.94 -12.80
CA VAL A 111 -2.33 -5.12 -12.20
C VAL A 111 -2.12 -5.48 -10.73
N SER A 112 -3.17 -5.70 -9.97
CA SER A 112 -3.07 -6.09 -8.55
C SER A 112 -2.39 -7.46 -8.39
N ASN A 113 -2.76 -8.43 -9.24
CA ASN A 113 -2.12 -9.75 -9.27
C ASN A 113 -0.65 -9.67 -9.72
N PHE A 114 -0.35 -8.83 -10.72
CA PHE A 114 1.03 -8.54 -11.13
C PHE A 114 1.85 -7.94 -9.99
N VAL A 115 1.34 -6.92 -9.31
CA VAL A 115 2.03 -6.27 -8.19
C VAL A 115 2.22 -7.25 -7.02
N LYS A 116 1.25 -8.13 -6.78
CA LYS A 116 1.40 -9.20 -5.80
C LYS A 116 2.56 -10.13 -6.17
N ALA A 117 2.56 -10.69 -7.37
CA ALA A 117 3.62 -11.57 -7.86
C ALA A 117 4.99 -10.87 -7.85
N LEU A 118 5.05 -9.59 -8.26
CA LEU A 118 6.27 -8.78 -8.23
C LEU A 118 6.84 -8.66 -6.81
N LEU A 119 6.02 -8.34 -5.82
CA LEU A 119 6.45 -8.17 -4.43
C LEU A 119 6.66 -9.50 -3.69
N ASP A 120 6.11 -10.60 -4.19
CA ASP A 120 6.33 -11.96 -3.67
C ASP A 120 7.53 -12.67 -4.34
N VAL A 121 8.21 -11.97 -5.27
CA VAL A 121 9.37 -12.49 -6.05
C VAL A 121 9.00 -13.69 -6.94
N ASP A 122 7.75 -13.78 -7.34
CA ASP A 122 7.30 -14.77 -8.34
C ASP A 122 7.51 -14.17 -9.76
N ILE A 123 8.74 -14.30 -10.25
CA ILE A 123 9.19 -13.67 -11.51
C ILE A 123 8.37 -14.18 -12.71
N ASP A 124 8.12 -15.48 -12.77
CA ASP A 124 7.44 -16.11 -13.92
C ASP A 124 5.98 -15.66 -14.01
N THR A 125 5.26 -15.64 -12.88
CA THR A 125 3.89 -15.12 -12.83
C THR A 125 3.85 -13.62 -13.12
N ALA A 126 4.76 -12.85 -12.54
CA ALA A 126 4.83 -11.41 -12.77
C ALA A 126 5.08 -11.09 -14.24
N LYS A 127 6.02 -11.78 -14.89
CA LYS A 127 6.33 -11.62 -16.32
C LYS A 127 5.13 -11.94 -17.19
N ARG A 128 4.50 -13.08 -16.98
CA ARG A 128 3.32 -13.52 -17.74
C ARG A 128 2.17 -12.50 -17.61
N LEU A 129 1.90 -12.01 -16.40
CA LEU A 129 0.85 -11.02 -16.16
C LEU A 129 1.20 -9.68 -16.82
N TYR A 130 2.45 -9.22 -16.72
CA TYR A 130 2.91 -7.99 -17.38
C TYR A 130 2.69 -8.05 -18.90
N GLU A 131 3.05 -9.15 -19.55
CA GLU A 131 2.86 -9.35 -20.98
C GLU A 131 1.38 -9.28 -21.41
N GLN A 132 0.46 -9.71 -20.54
CA GLN A 132 -0.98 -9.68 -20.82
C GLN A 132 -1.58 -8.28 -20.83
N PHE A 133 -1.11 -7.37 -19.97
CA PHE A 133 -1.78 -6.07 -19.80
C PHE A 133 -0.98 -4.85 -20.26
N ASN A 134 0.33 -4.96 -20.50
CA ASN A 134 1.20 -3.79 -20.71
C ASN A 134 0.87 -2.95 -21.96
N ASN A 135 0.13 -3.47 -22.93
CA ASN A 135 -0.33 -2.74 -24.09
C ASN A 135 -1.48 -1.77 -23.74
N ASP A 136 -2.36 -2.16 -22.84
CA ASP A 136 -3.54 -1.39 -22.45
C ASP A 136 -3.33 -0.59 -21.16
N TYR A 137 -2.36 -1.00 -20.36
CA TYR A 137 -1.99 -0.37 -19.11
C TYR A 137 -0.45 -0.30 -19.01
N PRO A 138 0.14 0.76 -19.54
CA PRO A 138 1.59 0.88 -19.65
C PRO A 138 2.26 1.02 -18.30
N VAL A 139 3.25 0.17 -18.05
CA VAL A 139 4.15 0.21 -16.89
C VAL A 139 5.58 0.28 -17.39
N PHE A 140 6.32 1.30 -16.95
CA PHE A 140 7.72 1.50 -17.32
C PHE A 140 8.61 1.64 -16.08
N VAL A 141 9.90 1.43 -16.29
CA VAL A 141 10.94 1.77 -15.32
C VAL A 141 11.91 2.79 -15.93
N THR A 142 12.43 3.70 -15.12
CA THR A 142 13.43 4.67 -15.58
C THR A 142 14.38 5.08 -14.45
N ARG A 143 15.59 5.46 -14.81
CA ARG A 143 16.57 6.10 -13.92
C ARG A 143 16.55 7.63 -14.01
N ASN A 144 15.70 8.17 -14.87
CA ASN A 144 15.60 9.61 -15.14
C ASN A 144 14.24 10.17 -14.70
N LEU A 145 14.23 10.87 -13.56
CA LEU A 145 13.01 11.47 -13.02
C LEU A 145 12.40 12.51 -13.98
N HIS A 146 13.22 13.25 -14.72
CA HIS A 146 12.72 14.24 -15.66
C HIS A 146 11.95 13.56 -16.81
N LYS A 147 12.48 12.47 -17.37
CA LYS A 147 11.74 11.65 -18.36
C LYS A 147 10.42 11.14 -17.80
N ALA A 148 10.41 10.64 -16.56
CA ALA A 148 9.18 10.20 -15.90
C ALA A 148 8.15 11.32 -15.78
N LYS A 149 8.58 12.53 -15.35
CA LYS A 149 7.72 13.72 -15.26
C LYS A 149 7.14 14.14 -16.61
N LEU A 150 7.94 14.10 -17.67
CA LEU A 150 7.49 14.41 -19.03
C LEU A 150 6.50 13.36 -19.53
N TRP A 151 6.78 12.08 -19.29
CA TRP A 151 5.92 11.00 -19.74
C TRP A 151 4.51 11.09 -19.14
N VAL A 152 4.36 11.19 -17.81
CA VAL A 152 3.02 11.28 -17.21
C VAL A 152 2.25 12.52 -17.66
N ARG A 153 2.95 13.64 -17.92
CA ARG A 153 2.33 14.84 -18.48
C ARG A 153 1.83 14.61 -19.92
N SER A 154 2.55 13.85 -20.72
CA SER A 154 2.17 13.55 -22.11
C SER A 154 1.02 12.54 -22.21
N GLN A 155 0.90 11.65 -21.23
CA GLN A 155 -0.18 10.66 -21.19
C GLN A 155 -1.51 11.25 -20.76
N ALA A 156 -1.51 12.19 -19.82
CA ALA A 156 -2.73 12.73 -19.22
C ALA A 156 -3.54 13.59 -20.20
N LYS A 157 -4.80 13.21 -20.40
CA LYS A 157 -5.76 13.89 -21.29
C LYS A 157 -6.88 14.52 -20.48
N GLY A 158 -7.27 15.73 -20.85
CA GLY A 158 -8.40 16.43 -20.23
C GLY A 158 -8.21 16.63 -18.72
N SER A 159 -9.11 16.07 -17.94
CA SER A 159 -9.12 16.13 -16.47
C SER A 159 -8.30 15.05 -15.78
N GLN A 160 -7.65 14.16 -16.55
CA GLN A 160 -6.83 13.09 -15.97
C GLN A 160 -5.72 13.65 -15.09
N ARG A 161 -5.62 13.09 -13.89
CA ARG A 161 -4.69 13.53 -12.85
C ARG A 161 -3.47 12.63 -12.79
N TYR A 162 -2.33 13.26 -12.57
CA TYR A 162 -1.07 12.56 -12.33
C TYR A 162 -0.36 13.13 -11.09
N GLY A 163 0.54 12.34 -10.51
CA GLY A 163 1.27 12.76 -9.31
C GLY A 163 2.52 11.93 -9.02
N LEU A 164 3.36 12.49 -8.14
CA LEU A 164 4.50 11.80 -7.55
C LEU A 164 4.06 11.03 -6.31
N THR A 165 4.51 9.77 -6.21
CA THR A 165 4.25 8.94 -5.04
C THR A 165 5.52 8.24 -4.58
N ALA A 166 5.69 8.06 -3.28
CA ALA A 166 6.83 7.35 -2.70
C ALA A 166 6.47 6.78 -1.32
N SER A 167 7.21 5.75 -0.87
CA SER A 167 7.10 5.26 0.50
C SER A 167 7.38 6.37 1.52
N SER A 168 6.64 6.42 2.60
CA SER A 168 6.92 7.34 3.72
C SER A 168 8.31 7.11 4.34
N GLY A 169 8.89 5.93 4.10
CA GLY A 169 10.27 5.59 4.44
C GLY A 169 11.33 6.11 3.48
N ALA A 170 10.94 6.62 2.30
CA ALA A 170 11.82 7.00 1.18
C ALA A 170 12.58 8.33 1.41
N LYS A 171 13.27 8.43 2.54
CA LYS A 171 13.89 9.68 3.00
C LYS A 171 15.12 10.09 2.19
N ARG A 172 15.76 9.16 1.46
CA ARG A 172 16.97 9.44 0.68
C ARG A 172 16.67 9.98 -0.71
N LEU A 173 15.41 9.98 -1.13
CA LEU A 173 14.98 10.60 -2.38
C LEU A 173 14.97 12.15 -2.34
N ARG A 174 15.18 12.75 -1.18
CA ARG A 174 15.20 14.23 -1.02
C ARG A 174 16.17 14.92 -1.97
N LYS A 175 17.33 14.34 -2.26
CA LYS A 175 18.30 14.90 -3.20
C LYS A 175 17.79 14.99 -4.65
N TYR A 176 16.73 14.24 -4.98
CA TYR A 176 16.04 14.29 -6.26
C TYR A 176 14.80 15.20 -6.25
N GLY A 177 14.61 15.98 -5.17
CA GLY A 177 13.43 16.84 -5.01
C GLY A 177 12.19 16.10 -4.52
N ILE A 178 12.31 14.83 -4.11
CA ILE A 178 11.21 14.00 -3.60
C ILE A 178 11.29 13.99 -2.08
N TRP A 179 10.37 14.71 -1.42
CA TRP A 179 10.44 14.89 0.03
C TRP A 179 9.20 14.36 0.75
N VAL A 180 9.27 13.10 1.16
CA VAL A 180 8.17 12.37 1.83
C VAL A 180 7.91 12.82 3.28
N GLN A 181 8.78 13.64 3.88
CA GLN A 181 8.56 14.17 5.23
C GLN A 181 7.75 15.50 5.22
N ASN A 182 7.55 16.08 4.05
CA ASN A 182 6.66 17.23 3.89
C ASN A 182 5.23 16.69 3.83
N LYS A 183 4.41 17.11 4.81
CA LYS A 183 3.00 16.68 4.83
C LYS A 183 2.24 17.46 3.75
N ILE A 184 1.70 16.75 2.80
CA ILE A 184 0.81 17.34 1.80
C ILE A 184 -0.57 17.66 2.41
N GLU A 185 -1.21 18.67 1.88
CA GLU A 185 -2.62 18.93 2.14
C GLU A 185 -3.44 18.20 1.08
N ALA A 186 -4.05 17.08 1.47
CA ALA A 186 -4.70 16.15 0.54
C ALA A 186 -5.74 16.83 -0.36
N THR A 187 -6.53 17.77 0.16
CA THR A 187 -7.53 18.52 -0.61
C THR A 187 -6.88 19.36 -1.71
N ASN A 188 -5.79 20.07 -1.42
CA ASN A 188 -5.07 20.85 -2.42
C ASN A 188 -4.41 19.95 -3.47
N TRP A 189 -3.80 18.86 -3.02
CA TRP A 189 -3.06 17.96 -3.88
C TRP A 189 -3.99 17.21 -4.86
N PHE A 190 -5.16 16.73 -4.39
CA PHE A 190 -6.09 15.95 -5.21
C PHE A 190 -7.13 16.80 -5.95
N LEU A 191 -7.57 17.95 -5.42
CA LEU A 191 -8.71 18.67 -5.97
C LEU A 191 -8.30 19.91 -6.77
N ASN A 192 -7.20 20.58 -6.41
CA ASN A 192 -6.81 21.82 -7.08
C ASN A 192 -6.26 21.54 -8.49
N GLY A 193 -6.52 22.49 -9.39
CA GLY A 193 -6.08 22.44 -10.77
C GLY A 193 -4.61 22.84 -10.97
N LYS A 194 -4.22 22.99 -12.25
CA LYS A 194 -2.85 23.31 -12.66
C LYS A 194 -2.37 24.72 -12.24
N ASN A 195 -3.25 25.57 -11.71
CA ASN A 195 -2.91 26.91 -11.25
C ASN A 195 -2.44 26.96 -9.79
N ASP A 196 -2.56 25.86 -9.04
CA ASP A 196 -2.08 25.76 -7.66
C ASP A 196 -0.81 24.90 -7.61
N VAL A 197 0.29 25.47 -7.14
CA VAL A 197 1.60 24.78 -7.04
C VAL A 197 1.59 23.57 -6.12
N ARG A 198 0.64 23.48 -5.19
CA ARG A 198 0.44 22.35 -4.27
C ARG A 198 -0.32 21.19 -4.92
N SER A 199 -0.87 21.41 -6.11
CA SER A 199 -1.58 20.36 -6.85
C SER A 199 -0.61 19.30 -7.37
N SER A 200 -1.05 18.04 -7.39
CA SER A 200 -0.29 16.91 -7.94
C SER A 200 0.21 17.14 -9.37
N PHE A 201 -0.46 17.99 -10.14
CA PHE A 201 -0.07 18.34 -11.50
C PHE A 201 1.30 19.01 -11.62
N HIS A 202 1.80 19.65 -10.56
CA HIS A 202 3.12 20.28 -10.59
C HIS A 202 4.25 19.26 -10.45
N LEU A 203 3.98 18.07 -9.87
CA LEU A 203 4.99 17.04 -9.58
C LEU A 203 6.12 17.54 -8.68
N GLU A 204 5.79 18.41 -7.73
CA GLU A 204 6.71 18.95 -6.72
C GLU A 204 6.44 18.37 -5.34
N GLU A 205 5.17 18.20 -4.96
CA GLU A 205 4.80 17.54 -3.72
C GLU A 205 4.58 16.04 -3.95
N THR A 206 5.06 15.23 -3.02
CA THR A 206 5.03 13.76 -3.10
C THR A 206 4.05 13.20 -2.10
N ALA A 207 3.08 12.45 -2.58
CA ALA A 207 2.15 11.71 -1.73
C ALA A 207 2.76 10.38 -1.26
N THR A 208 2.55 10.06 0.01
CA THR A 208 2.93 8.77 0.58
C THR A 208 1.78 7.76 0.50
N GLU A 209 2.04 6.49 0.83
CA GLU A 209 1.02 5.45 0.94
C GLU A 209 -0.15 5.86 1.84
N PHE A 210 0.13 6.64 2.89
CA PHE A 210 -0.90 7.13 3.82
C PHE A 210 -1.80 8.21 3.21
N ASP A 211 -1.24 9.01 2.29
CA ASP A 211 -1.97 10.11 1.66
C ASP A 211 -2.87 9.59 0.52
N ILE A 212 -2.46 8.51 -0.16
CA ILE A 212 -3.18 7.97 -1.32
C ILE A 212 -3.95 6.68 -1.04
N GLN A 213 -3.93 6.17 0.18
CA GLN A 213 -4.77 5.02 0.55
C GLN A 213 -6.26 5.39 0.40
N GLY A 214 -6.98 4.61 -0.41
CA GLY A 214 -8.40 4.89 -0.72
C GLY A 214 -8.62 5.87 -1.87
N LEU A 215 -7.58 6.52 -2.41
CA LEU A 215 -7.66 7.43 -3.55
C LEU A 215 -6.94 6.85 -4.77
N GLU A 216 -7.26 7.35 -5.95
CA GLU A 216 -6.66 6.91 -7.21
C GLU A 216 -6.27 8.11 -8.07
N LEU A 217 -5.18 7.95 -8.81
CA LEU A 217 -4.73 8.85 -9.86
C LEU A 217 -4.91 8.16 -11.22
N ASP A 218 -4.95 8.92 -12.29
CA ASP A 218 -4.93 8.32 -13.63
C ASP A 218 -3.53 7.82 -13.97
N TRP A 219 -2.50 8.61 -13.64
CA TRP A 219 -1.10 8.31 -13.92
C TRP A 219 -0.23 8.57 -12.71
N THR A 220 0.71 7.67 -12.38
CA THR A 220 1.62 7.89 -11.24
C THR A 220 3.09 7.72 -11.63
N ILE A 221 3.93 8.47 -10.93
CA ILE A 221 5.37 8.19 -10.85
C ILE A 221 5.61 7.59 -9.47
N VAL A 222 5.90 6.30 -9.42
CA VAL A 222 6.26 5.60 -8.18
C VAL A 222 7.77 5.72 -7.98
N CYS A 223 8.18 6.51 -7.00
CA CYS A 223 9.57 6.76 -6.72
C CYS A 223 10.08 5.73 -5.70
N TRP A 224 10.97 4.86 -6.16
CA TRP A 224 11.51 3.76 -5.37
C TRP A 224 12.77 4.16 -4.62
N ASP A 225 12.81 3.97 -3.30
CA ASP A 225 14.01 4.24 -2.50
C ASP A 225 14.66 2.95 -1.98
N ALA A 226 15.79 3.12 -1.35
CA ALA A 226 16.60 2.05 -0.78
C ALA A 226 16.03 1.49 0.55
N ASP A 227 14.83 1.85 0.96
CA ASP A 227 14.10 1.24 2.07
C ASP A 227 13.57 -0.17 1.72
N LEU A 228 13.30 -0.42 0.43
CA LEU A 228 12.96 -1.74 -0.10
C LEU A 228 13.96 -2.11 -1.22
N ARG A 229 15.07 -2.73 -0.85
CA ARG A 229 16.12 -3.15 -1.78
C ARG A 229 15.89 -4.56 -2.27
N PHE A 230 16.36 -4.85 -3.48
CA PHE A 230 16.42 -6.22 -3.98
C PHE A 230 17.88 -6.69 -4.01
N GLU A 231 18.21 -7.67 -3.18
CA GLU A 231 19.57 -8.19 -3.02
C GLU A 231 19.54 -9.70 -2.81
N ASN A 232 20.44 -10.42 -3.49
CA ASN A 232 20.57 -11.89 -3.37
C ASN A 232 19.28 -12.66 -3.68
N GLY A 233 18.46 -12.14 -4.60
CA GLY A 233 17.23 -12.81 -5.03
C GLY A 233 16.00 -12.56 -4.16
N ASP A 234 16.09 -11.65 -3.18
CA ASP A 234 14.96 -11.34 -2.29
C ASP A 234 14.95 -9.84 -1.88
N PHE A 235 13.82 -9.41 -1.33
CA PHE A 235 13.65 -8.06 -0.80
C PHE A 235 14.24 -7.91 0.61
N LYS A 236 15.07 -6.89 0.77
CA LYS A 236 15.52 -6.40 2.08
C LYS A 236 14.72 -5.19 2.51
N HIS A 237 14.19 -5.26 3.71
CA HIS A 237 13.34 -4.25 4.31
C HIS A 237 14.14 -3.41 5.31
N LEU A 238 14.31 -2.13 4.99
CA LEU A 238 15.15 -1.22 5.75
C LEU A 238 14.40 0.05 6.17
N LYS A 239 14.90 0.70 7.19
CA LYS A 239 14.49 2.04 7.60
C LYS A 239 15.71 2.94 7.74
N PHE A 240 15.58 4.19 7.30
CA PHE A 240 16.64 5.18 7.47
C PHE A 240 16.45 5.90 8.81
N VAL A 241 17.43 5.75 9.71
CA VAL A 241 17.40 6.34 11.06
C VAL A 241 18.69 7.11 11.31
N GLY A 242 18.54 8.40 11.63
CA GLY A 242 19.69 9.27 11.77
C GLY A 242 20.44 9.39 10.45
N THR A 243 21.61 8.76 10.36
CA THR A 243 22.51 8.83 9.21
C THR A 243 22.74 7.48 8.53
N LYS A 244 22.00 6.43 8.90
CA LYS A 244 22.25 5.07 8.39
C LYS A 244 21.00 4.26 8.17
N TRP A 245 21.10 3.29 7.28
CA TRP A 245 20.10 2.25 7.07
C TRP A 245 20.17 1.19 8.17
N GLN A 246 19.03 0.74 8.64
CA GLN A 246 18.88 -0.33 9.62
C GLN A 246 17.85 -1.34 9.12
N ASN A 247 18.13 -2.63 9.31
CA ASN A 247 17.19 -3.69 9.00
C ASN A 247 15.93 -3.58 9.86
N ILE A 248 14.78 -3.76 9.25
CA ILE A 248 13.52 -3.93 9.95
C ILE A 248 13.45 -5.38 10.44
N LYS A 249 13.24 -5.58 11.74
CA LYS A 249 13.24 -6.92 12.37
C LYS A 249 11.82 -7.43 12.68
N SER A 250 10.86 -6.53 12.85
CA SER A 250 9.47 -6.89 13.18
C SER A 250 8.76 -7.37 11.90
N ALA A 251 8.14 -8.54 11.96
CA ALA A 251 7.34 -9.10 10.87
C ALA A 251 6.24 -8.13 10.41
N ASP A 252 5.54 -7.49 11.36
CA ASP A 252 4.51 -6.49 11.03
C ASP A 252 5.08 -5.32 10.22
N ASN A 253 6.23 -4.76 10.64
CA ASN A 253 6.82 -3.63 9.94
C ASN A 253 7.39 -4.03 8.57
N ILE A 254 7.83 -5.27 8.38
CA ILE A 254 8.20 -5.84 7.09
C ILE A 254 6.96 -5.88 6.19
N LEU A 255 5.85 -6.42 6.70
CA LEU A 255 4.59 -6.48 5.98
C LEU A 255 4.07 -5.08 5.62
N TYR A 256 4.13 -4.11 6.55
CA TYR A 256 3.70 -2.74 6.27
C TYR A 256 4.51 -2.08 5.16
N LEU A 257 5.84 -2.25 5.13
CA LEU A 257 6.65 -1.71 4.06
C LEU A 257 6.32 -2.37 2.71
N LYS A 258 6.13 -3.69 2.68
CA LYS A 258 5.68 -4.41 1.49
C LYS A 258 4.32 -3.91 1.01
N ASN A 259 3.36 -3.74 1.92
CA ASN A 259 2.03 -3.21 1.62
C ASN A 259 2.08 -1.74 1.19
N ALA A 260 2.99 -0.92 1.74
CA ALA A 260 3.19 0.45 1.28
C ALA A 260 3.52 0.48 -0.22
N TYR A 261 4.48 -0.33 -0.67
CA TYR A 261 4.79 -0.45 -2.11
C TYR A 261 3.63 -1.05 -2.91
N ARG A 262 2.88 -2.02 -2.36
CA ARG A 262 1.66 -2.54 -2.99
C ARG A 262 0.63 -1.43 -3.22
N VAL A 263 0.37 -0.60 -2.21
CA VAL A 263 -0.51 0.57 -2.33
C VAL A 263 -0.02 1.51 -3.42
N LEU A 264 1.25 1.91 -3.40
CA LEU A 264 1.83 2.84 -4.38
C LEU A 264 1.71 2.33 -5.83
N LEU A 265 1.99 1.05 -6.07
CA LEU A 265 1.98 0.42 -7.40
C LEU A 265 0.57 0.12 -7.93
N THR A 266 -0.46 0.21 -7.09
CA THR A 266 -1.86 -0.10 -7.48
C THR A 266 -2.78 1.13 -7.51
N ARG A 267 -2.25 2.35 -7.36
CA ARG A 267 -3.08 3.58 -7.30
C ARG A 267 -3.31 4.25 -8.64
N ALA A 268 -2.63 3.83 -9.68
CA ALA A 268 -2.86 4.35 -11.02
C ALA A 268 -4.03 3.64 -11.72
N ARG A 269 -4.89 4.38 -12.41
CA ARG A 269 -6.00 3.83 -13.20
C ARG A 269 -5.59 3.46 -14.63
N GLN A 270 -4.62 4.20 -15.19
CA GLN A 270 -4.27 4.11 -16.62
C GLN A 270 -2.87 3.56 -16.84
N GLY A 271 -1.94 3.79 -15.92
CA GLY A 271 -0.57 3.33 -15.99
C GLY A 271 0.38 4.10 -15.07
N PHE A 272 1.60 3.62 -14.94
CA PHE A 272 2.59 4.25 -14.08
C PHE A 272 4.01 4.04 -14.58
N VAL A 273 4.91 4.85 -14.07
CA VAL A 273 6.35 4.69 -14.27
C VAL A 273 7.06 4.59 -12.93
N ILE A 274 7.96 3.63 -12.81
CA ILE A 274 8.79 3.44 -11.62
C ILE A 274 10.10 4.21 -11.83
N PHE A 275 10.33 5.20 -11.01
CA PHE A 275 11.63 5.88 -10.95
C PHE A 275 12.52 5.20 -9.92
N VAL A 276 13.65 4.67 -10.36
CA VAL A 276 14.69 4.08 -9.52
C VAL A 276 15.97 4.91 -9.67
N PRO A 277 16.47 5.58 -8.62
CA PRO A 277 17.69 6.39 -8.73
C PRO A 277 18.93 5.61 -9.18
N THR A 278 19.88 6.31 -9.79
CA THR A 278 21.20 5.72 -10.10
C THR A 278 22.08 5.54 -8.88
N GLY A 279 21.74 6.24 -7.79
CA GLY A 279 22.61 6.34 -6.62
C GLY A 279 23.74 7.35 -6.83
N ASP A 280 24.69 7.35 -5.88
CA ASP A 280 25.82 8.27 -5.85
C ASP A 280 26.98 7.61 -5.08
N GLU A 281 28.11 7.40 -5.74
CA GLU A 281 29.30 6.75 -5.17
C GLU A 281 29.88 7.55 -3.98
N THR A 282 29.65 8.84 -3.95
CA THR A 282 30.15 9.72 -2.88
C THR A 282 29.22 9.75 -1.66
N ASP A 283 27.96 9.30 -1.80
CA ASP A 283 26.98 9.24 -0.72
C ASP A 283 26.81 7.81 -0.19
N MET A 284 27.48 7.52 0.91
CA MET A 284 27.43 6.20 1.58
C MET A 284 26.02 5.75 1.95
N THR A 285 25.03 6.66 1.95
CA THR A 285 23.63 6.37 2.29
C THR A 285 22.74 6.19 1.07
N ALA A 286 23.27 6.45 -0.12
CA ALA A 286 22.54 6.36 -1.39
C ALA A 286 23.43 5.78 -2.50
N LYS A 287 24.23 4.77 -2.19
CA LYS A 287 25.13 4.12 -3.14
C LYS A 287 24.39 3.50 -4.32
N PRO A 288 25.00 3.42 -5.50
CA PRO A 288 24.41 2.77 -6.68
C PRO A 288 23.94 1.33 -6.41
N GLU A 289 24.74 0.56 -5.66
CA GLU A 289 24.43 -0.83 -5.31
C GLU A 289 23.07 -1.00 -4.58
N TYR A 290 22.59 0.06 -3.89
CA TYR A 290 21.30 0.02 -3.19
C TYR A 290 20.09 0.09 -4.12
N TYR A 291 20.28 0.58 -5.34
CA TYR A 291 19.26 0.79 -6.35
C TYR A 291 19.39 -0.15 -7.57
N ASP A 292 20.61 -0.59 -7.87
CA ASP A 292 20.89 -1.41 -9.05
C ASP A 292 20.21 -2.78 -8.99
N GLY A 293 20.12 -3.37 -7.79
CA GLY A 293 19.45 -4.65 -7.58
C GLY A 293 17.98 -4.61 -8.00
N ILE A 294 17.24 -3.62 -7.46
CA ILE A 294 15.81 -3.48 -7.79
C ILE A 294 15.61 -3.10 -9.26
N TYR A 295 16.45 -2.23 -9.82
CA TYR A 295 16.34 -1.88 -11.23
C TYR A 295 16.52 -3.10 -12.15
N ARG A 296 17.55 -3.93 -11.90
CA ARG A 296 17.77 -5.19 -12.65
C ARG A 296 16.62 -6.17 -12.45
N TYR A 297 16.08 -6.28 -11.24
CA TYR A 297 14.95 -7.13 -10.95
C TYR A 297 13.71 -6.72 -11.75
N LEU A 298 13.34 -5.44 -11.75
CA LEU A 298 12.22 -4.93 -12.54
C LEU A 298 12.39 -5.20 -14.04
N LYS A 299 13.61 -5.05 -14.56
CA LYS A 299 13.93 -5.38 -15.95
C LYS A 299 13.83 -6.89 -16.23
N SER A 300 14.22 -7.77 -15.28
CA SER A 300 14.15 -9.23 -15.45
C SER A 300 12.70 -9.75 -15.50
N VAL A 301 11.76 -9.05 -14.85
CA VAL A 301 10.32 -9.30 -14.95
C VAL A 301 9.76 -8.88 -16.33
N GLY A 302 10.55 -8.17 -17.14
CA GLY A 302 10.17 -7.72 -18.48
C GLY A 302 9.67 -6.26 -18.54
N ILE A 303 9.66 -5.53 -17.43
CA ILE A 303 9.24 -4.12 -17.43
C ILE A 303 10.17 -3.32 -18.35
N LYS A 304 9.57 -2.67 -19.35
CA LYS A 304 10.31 -1.88 -20.35
C LYS A 304 10.88 -0.61 -19.73
N GLU A 305 12.08 -0.24 -20.19
CA GLU A 305 12.65 1.05 -19.83
C GLU A 305 11.94 2.18 -20.59
N LEU A 306 11.70 3.30 -19.92
CA LEU A 306 11.15 4.50 -20.53
C LEU A 306 12.26 5.22 -21.29
N GLU A 307 12.17 5.23 -22.61
CA GLU A 307 13.12 5.88 -23.54
C GLU A 307 13.00 7.42 -23.56
#